data_3cb166f3524641a4dd30a58a0c8fd3d8
#
_entry.id   3cb166f3524641a4dd30a58a0c8fd3d8
#
_cell.length_a   1.000
_cell.length_b   1.000
_cell.length_c   1.000
_cell.angle_alpha   90.00
_cell.angle_beta   90.00
_cell.angle_gamma   90.00
#
_symmetry.space_group_name_H-M   'P 1'
#
loop_
_entity.id
_entity.type
_entity.pdbx_description
1 polymer ?
#
loop_
_entity_poly.entity_id
_entity_poly.type
_entity_poly.pdbx_seq_one_letter_code
_entity_poly.pdbx_strand_id
1 'polypeptide(L)'
;MTYTEIKAAVESYMHRTDLTAQLPKFIQLAEATMFRELNLRDFEVSVTGTAVDGYITLPADFGHMSRLTHIIGGTERNIEYAARTDDYTGSAYPCTYSQENNKLRLFPSATDQSYKLYYLANLEPLSDSIATNWLSVNASDLYIYMTALEASKWIRDGDQVLSLSQMVAPLFDSVRALSKRRAKPDRGGLQVRLRNILI
;
A
#
# COMPACT_ATOMS: atom_id res chain seq x y z
N MET A 1 -9.64 5.80 -14.68
CA MET A 1 -11.12 5.99 -14.72
C MET A 1 -11.55 6.65 -13.41
N THR A 2 -12.60 7.45 -13.48
CA THR A 2 -13.25 8.06 -12.31
C THR A 2 -14.19 7.06 -11.62
N TYR A 3 -14.58 7.34 -10.38
CA TYR A 3 -15.54 6.56 -9.62
C TYR A 3 -16.88 6.37 -10.38
N THR A 4 -17.37 7.44 -10.99
CA THR A 4 -18.62 7.39 -11.78
C THR A 4 -18.47 6.53 -13.03
N GLU A 5 -17.33 6.64 -13.74
CA GLU A 5 -17.05 5.80 -14.92
C GLU A 5 -16.91 4.33 -14.56
N ILE A 6 -16.31 4.00 -13.39
CA ILE A 6 -16.22 2.62 -12.90
C ILE A 6 -17.62 2.07 -12.62
N LYS A 7 -18.49 2.82 -11.93
CA LYS A 7 -19.89 2.41 -11.70
C LYS A 7 -20.60 2.09 -13.02
N ALA A 8 -20.52 3.00 -13.99
CA ALA A 8 -21.14 2.82 -15.30
C ALA A 8 -20.56 1.62 -16.09
N ALA A 9 -19.25 1.42 -16.01
CA ALA A 9 -18.59 0.28 -16.66
C ALA A 9 -19.01 -1.07 -16.05
N VAL A 10 -19.14 -1.15 -14.72
CA VAL A 10 -19.64 -2.36 -14.05
C VAL A 10 -21.09 -2.65 -14.40
N GLU A 11 -21.97 -1.65 -14.42
CA GLU A 11 -23.37 -1.80 -14.88
C GLU A 11 -23.44 -2.34 -16.30
N SER A 12 -22.66 -1.76 -17.20
CA SER A 12 -22.57 -2.20 -18.58
C SER A 12 -22.05 -3.63 -18.71
N TYR A 13 -21.02 -3.99 -17.93
CA TYR A 13 -20.44 -5.32 -17.93
C TYR A 13 -21.40 -6.39 -17.41
N MET A 14 -22.10 -6.08 -16.32
CA MET A 14 -23.07 -6.99 -15.69
C MET A 14 -24.39 -7.08 -16.43
N HIS A 15 -24.68 -6.16 -17.36
CA HIS A 15 -25.96 -6.00 -18.04
C HIS A 15 -27.15 -5.90 -17.06
N ARG A 16 -26.92 -5.23 -15.89
CA ARG A 16 -27.91 -5.12 -14.81
C ARG A 16 -27.93 -3.70 -14.26
N THR A 17 -29.14 -3.13 -14.20
CA THR A 17 -29.40 -1.80 -13.67
C THR A 17 -30.03 -1.83 -12.26
N ASP A 18 -30.50 -2.99 -11.83
CA ASP A 18 -31.10 -3.19 -10.51
C ASP A 18 -30.06 -3.16 -9.37
N LEU A 19 -28.77 -3.26 -9.69
CA LEU A 19 -27.66 -3.25 -8.73
C LEU A 19 -27.04 -1.87 -8.51
N THR A 20 -27.46 -0.84 -9.26
CA THR A 20 -26.88 0.53 -9.21
C THR A 20 -26.77 1.07 -7.79
N ALA A 21 -27.80 0.92 -6.96
CA ALA A 21 -27.79 1.40 -5.58
C ALA A 21 -26.80 0.65 -4.68
N GLN A 22 -26.37 -0.57 -5.06
CA GLN A 22 -25.44 -1.41 -4.30
C GLN A 22 -23.98 -1.27 -4.78
N LEU A 23 -23.74 -0.70 -5.97
CA LEU A 23 -22.41 -0.57 -6.54
C LEU A 23 -21.40 0.11 -5.61
N PRO A 24 -21.74 1.18 -4.87
CA PRO A 24 -20.80 1.78 -3.92
C PRO A 24 -20.29 0.77 -2.89
N LYS A 25 -21.16 -0.11 -2.41
CA LYS A 25 -20.80 -1.15 -1.44
C LYS A 25 -19.90 -2.24 -2.07
N PHE A 26 -20.19 -2.64 -3.31
CA PHE A 26 -19.38 -3.62 -4.02
C PHE A 26 -17.98 -3.05 -4.31
N ILE A 27 -17.87 -1.76 -4.65
CA ILE A 27 -16.59 -1.08 -4.83
C ILE A 27 -15.80 -1.08 -3.51
N GLN A 28 -16.42 -0.75 -2.38
CA GLN A 28 -15.76 -0.80 -1.07
C GLN A 28 -15.25 -2.20 -0.71
N LEU A 29 -16.02 -3.25 -0.99
CA LEU A 29 -15.59 -4.64 -0.76
C LEU A 29 -14.43 -5.04 -1.67
N ALA A 30 -14.50 -4.63 -2.94
CA ALA A 30 -13.44 -4.83 -3.91
C ALA A 30 -12.14 -4.12 -3.48
N GLU A 31 -12.22 -2.85 -3.07
CA GLU A 31 -11.09 -2.08 -2.54
C GLU A 31 -10.47 -2.74 -1.31
N ALA A 32 -11.28 -3.16 -0.35
CA ALA A 32 -10.79 -3.84 0.84
C ALA A 32 -10.01 -5.12 0.50
N THR A 33 -10.41 -5.84 -0.55
CA THR A 33 -9.69 -7.02 -1.04
C THR A 33 -8.43 -6.62 -1.80
N MET A 34 -8.53 -5.65 -2.71
CA MET A 34 -7.37 -5.15 -3.47
C MET A 34 -6.28 -4.60 -2.55
N PHE A 35 -6.62 -3.86 -1.51
CA PHE A 35 -5.64 -3.29 -0.57
C PHE A 35 -4.92 -4.35 0.26
N ARG A 36 -5.60 -5.43 0.63
CA ARG A 36 -4.96 -6.57 1.32
C ARG A 36 -4.02 -7.36 0.43
N GLU A 37 -4.39 -7.52 -0.85
CA GLU A 37 -3.64 -8.33 -1.81
C GLU A 37 -2.49 -7.55 -2.47
N LEU A 38 -2.64 -6.23 -2.62
CA LEU A 38 -1.67 -5.37 -3.28
C LEU A 38 -0.80 -4.65 -2.25
N ASN A 39 0.43 -5.13 -2.13
CA ASN A 39 1.47 -4.50 -1.31
C ASN A 39 2.46 -3.79 -2.25
N LEU A 40 2.07 -2.60 -2.74
CA LEU A 40 2.78 -1.90 -3.82
C LEU A 40 3.71 -0.84 -3.25
N ARG A 41 4.94 -0.79 -3.78
CA ARG A 41 5.91 0.26 -3.44
C ARG A 41 5.48 1.66 -3.88
N ASP A 42 4.60 1.76 -4.86
CA ASP A 42 4.01 3.03 -5.29
C ASP A 42 3.21 3.72 -4.16
N PHE A 43 2.85 3.00 -3.11
CA PHE A 43 2.17 3.51 -1.92
C PHE A 43 3.14 3.82 -0.77
N GLU A 44 4.46 3.68 -0.99
CA GLU A 44 5.45 4.02 0.02
C GLU A 44 5.54 5.54 0.16
N VAL A 45 5.21 6.01 1.34
CA VAL A 45 5.32 7.40 1.74
C VAL A 45 6.24 7.54 2.94
N SER A 46 6.75 8.72 3.17
CA SER A 46 7.54 9.01 4.35
C SER A 46 7.01 10.24 5.08
N VAL A 47 6.96 10.15 6.40
CA VAL A 47 6.62 11.27 7.28
C VAL A 47 7.74 11.47 8.29
N THR A 48 8.10 12.74 8.51
CA THR A 48 9.06 13.14 9.53
C THR A 48 8.29 13.79 10.67
N GLY A 49 8.68 13.47 11.90
CA GLY A 49 8.04 14.01 13.08
C GLY A 49 8.96 13.92 14.30
N THR A 50 8.40 14.28 15.45
CA THR A 50 9.07 14.18 16.75
C THR A 50 8.27 13.25 17.65
N ALA A 51 8.94 12.31 18.28
CA ALA A 51 8.32 11.40 19.25
C ALA A 51 7.98 12.17 20.53
N VAL A 52 6.78 11.97 21.05
CA VAL A 52 6.31 12.57 22.30
C VAL A 52 6.30 11.50 23.37
N ASP A 53 7.03 11.69 24.46
CA ASP A 53 7.18 10.73 25.57
C ASP A 53 7.61 9.33 25.10
N GLY A 54 8.42 9.30 24.03
CA GLY A 54 8.88 8.04 23.41
C GLY A 54 7.85 7.35 22.54
N TYR A 55 6.73 8.01 22.22
CA TYR A 55 5.70 7.46 21.35
C TYR A 55 5.61 8.21 20.02
N ILE A 56 5.39 7.45 18.96
CA ILE A 56 5.05 7.94 17.62
C ILE A 56 3.61 7.53 17.34
N THR A 57 2.73 8.49 17.08
CA THR A 57 1.36 8.20 16.62
C THR A 57 1.41 7.87 15.13
N LEU A 58 0.82 6.75 14.74
CA LEU A 58 0.76 6.33 13.34
C LEU A 58 -0.20 7.23 12.54
N PRO A 59 0.12 7.57 11.28
CA PRO A 59 -0.78 8.30 10.39
C PRO A 59 -2.12 7.57 10.19
N ALA A 60 -3.17 8.31 9.85
CA ALA A 60 -4.50 7.73 9.65
C ALA A 60 -4.57 6.78 8.43
N ASP A 61 -3.72 7.03 7.44
CA ASP A 61 -3.55 6.24 6.22
C ASP A 61 -2.50 5.13 6.36
N PHE A 62 -1.97 4.89 7.57
CA PHE A 62 -0.96 3.88 7.80
C PHE A 62 -1.48 2.46 7.49
N GLY A 63 -0.85 1.79 6.54
CA GLY A 63 -1.13 0.40 6.20
C GLY A 63 -0.09 -0.57 6.75
N HIS A 64 1.15 -0.44 6.31
CA HIS A 64 2.23 -1.35 6.70
C HIS A 64 3.56 -0.63 6.85
N MET A 65 4.30 -0.95 7.91
CA MET A 65 5.63 -0.43 8.16
C MET A 65 6.62 -0.90 7.09
N SER A 66 7.35 0.05 6.50
CA SER A 66 8.49 -0.24 5.62
C SER A 66 9.81 -0.07 6.39
N ARG A 67 10.01 1.08 7.01
CA ARG A 67 11.21 1.39 7.77
C ARG A 67 10.95 2.52 8.76
N LEU A 68 11.61 2.46 9.92
CA LEU A 68 11.66 3.56 10.89
C LEU A 68 13.11 3.98 11.11
N THR A 69 13.37 5.27 11.08
CA THR A 69 14.71 5.83 11.33
C THR A 69 14.64 6.94 12.37
N HIS A 70 15.70 7.04 13.16
CA HIS A 70 15.97 8.16 14.03
C HIS A 70 16.90 9.16 13.30
N ILE A 71 16.65 10.44 13.43
CA ILE A 71 17.44 11.51 12.79
C ILE A 71 18.33 12.16 13.83
N ILE A 72 19.65 12.00 13.69
CA ILE A 72 20.65 12.60 14.57
C ILE A 72 21.61 13.43 13.72
N GLY A 73 21.67 14.74 13.96
CA GLY A 73 22.59 15.61 13.22
C GLY A 73 22.41 15.54 11.70
N GLY A 74 21.19 15.31 11.20
CA GLY A 74 20.87 15.16 9.79
C GLY A 74 21.14 13.76 9.22
N THR A 75 21.62 12.81 10.03
CA THR A 75 21.88 11.43 9.61
C THR A 75 20.74 10.50 10.09
N GLU A 76 20.22 9.68 9.18
CA GLU A 76 19.22 8.66 9.49
C GLU A 76 19.90 7.39 10.01
N ARG A 77 19.43 6.88 11.15
CA ARG A 77 19.82 5.59 11.73
C ARG A 77 18.59 4.70 11.87
N ASN A 78 18.66 3.47 11.41
CA ASN A 78 17.55 2.54 11.51
C ASN A 78 17.21 2.22 12.98
N ILE A 79 15.90 2.12 13.24
CA ILE A 79 15.35 1.61 14.49
C ILE A 79 14.72 0.26 14.17
N GLU A 80 15.11 -0.79 14.90
CA GLU A 80 14.67 -2.16 14.63
C GLU A 80 13.44 -2.53 15.45
N TYR A 81 12.62 -3.43 14.93
CA TYR A 81 11.49 -3.97 15.68
C TYR A 81 12.00 -4.93 16.78
N ALA A 82 11.48 -4.77 18.01
CA ALA A 82 11.70 -5.68 19.09
C ALA A 82 10.39 -5.97 19.83
N ALA A 83 10.02 -7.24 19.91
CA ALA A 83 8.77 -7.67 20.56
C ALA A 83 8.81 -7.50 22.09
N ARG A 84 10.00 -7.50 22.70
CA ARG A 84 10.25 -7.24 24.12
C ARG A 84 11.42 -6.29 24.26
N THR A 85 11.27 -5.30 25.11
CA THR A 85 12.17 -4.14 25.20
C THR A 85 12.60 -3.82 26.62
N ASP A 86 12.39 -4.76 27.53
CA ASP A 86 12.58 -4.56 28.97
C ASP A 86 14.04 -4.32 29.41
N ASP A 87 15.01 -4.58 28.53
CA ASP A 87 16.44 -4.61 28.91
C ASP A 87 17.35 -3.66 28.11
N TYR A 88 16.80 -2.68 27.37
CA TYR A 88 17.66 -1.79 26.58
C TYR A 88 18.14 -0.57 27.39
N THR A 89 19.16 -0.78 28.20
CA THR A 89 19.76 0.25 29.08
C THR A 89 21.05 0.88 28.55
N GLY A 90 21.50 0.51 27.35
CA GLY A 90 22.86 0.82 26.88
C GLY A 90 23.00 1.93 25.83
N SER A 91 21.91 2.50 25.29
CA SER A 91 21.97 3.51 24.24
C SER A 91 21.37 4.84 24.69
N ALA A 92 22.04 5.95 24.31
CA ALA A 92 21.52 7.31 24.51
C ALA A 92 20.40 7.68 23.52
N TYR A 93 20.19 6.86 22.49
CA TYR A 93 19.25 7.12 21.39
C TYR A 93 18.38 5.89 21.13
N PRO A 94 17.13 6.07 20.65
CA PRO A 94 16.26 4.97 20.27
C PRO A 94 16.92 4.07 19.21
N CYS A 95 16.96 2.78 19.50
CA CYS A 95 17.52 1.76 18.59
C CYS A 95 16.52 0.64 18.29
N THR A 96 15.48 0.51 19.13
CA THR A 96 14.40 -0.44 18.91
C THR A 96 13.02 0.20 19.12
N TYR A 97 12.01 -0.43 18.56
CA TYR A 97 10.62 -0.03 18.77
C TYR A 97 9.71 -1.25 18.95
N SER A 98 8.62 -1.08 19.66
CA SER A 98 7.46 -2.00 19.66
C SER A 98 6.21 -1.31 19.15
N GLN A 99 5.25 -2.08 18.67
CA GLN A 99 3.94 -1.54 18.26
C GLN A 99 2.93 -1.79 19.37
N GLU A 100 2.30 -0.72 19.83
CA GLU A 100 1.26 -0.73 20.85
C GLU A 100 0.00 -0.05 20.30
N ASN A 101 -1.00 -0.85 19.92
CA ASN A 101 -2.22 -0.33 19.27
C ASN A 101 -1.88 0.50 18.01
N ASN A 102 -2.29 1.79 17.99
CA ASN A 102 -2.01 2.72 16.89
C ASN A 102 -0.78 3.61 17.15
N LYS A 103 0.17 3.15 17.95
CA LYS A 103 1.39 3.88 18.30
C LYS A 103 2.60 2.97 18.20
N LEU A 104 3.75 3.58 17.93
CA LEU A 104 5.06 2.92 18.10
C LEU A 104 5.70 3.48 19.36
N ARG A 105 6.16 2.58 20.21
CA ARG A 105 6.93 2.93 21.39
C ARG A 105 8.41 2.73 21.10
N LEU A 106 9.20 3.77 21.32
CA LEU A 106 10.65 3.76 21.12
C LEU A 106 11.39 3.34 22.37
N PHE A 107 12.52 2.65 22.21
CA PHE A 107 13.38 2.24 23.30
C PHE A 107 14.87 2.52 22.99
N PRO A 108 15.62 3.10 23.94
CA PRO A 108 15.13 3.71 25.18
C PRO A 108 14.13 4.83 24.88
N SER A 109 13.19 5.02 25.81
CA SER A 109 12.22 6.11 25.71
C SER A 109 12.94 7.44 25.90
N ALA A 110 12.79 8.34 24.93
CA ALA A 110 13.32 9.69 25.02
C ALA A 110 12.29 10.65 24.39
N THR A 111 12.13 11.80 25.01
CA THR A 111 11.31 12.88 24.50
C THR A 111 12.04 13.64 23.38
N ASP A 112 11.27 14.25 22.48
CA ASP A 112 11.78 15.14 21.41
C ASP A 112 12.78 14.49 20.44
N GLN A 113 12.63 13.18 20.20
CA GLN A 113 13.45 12.47 19.22
C GLN A 113 12.87 12.62 17.82
N SER A 114 13.63 13.22 16.91
CA SER A 114 13.24 13.33 15.51
C SER A 114 13.30 11.98 14.83
N TYR A 115 12.22 11.60 14.18
CA TYR A 115 12.12 10.34 13.43
C TYR A 115 11.68 10.57 11.99
N LYS A 116 11.94 9.57 11.16
CA LYS A 116 11.33 9.46 9.84
C LYS A 116 10.76 8.06 9.68
N LEU A 117 9.45 8.02 9.46
CA LEU A 117 8.68 6.81 9.26
C LEU A 117 8.45 6.61 7.77
N TYR A 118 8.84 5.46 7.25
CA TYR A 118 8.53 5.01 5.90
C TYR A 118 7.49 3.89 6.02
N TYR A 119 6.37 4.06 5.33
CA TYR A 119 5.29 3.10 5.40
C TYR A 119 4.54 3.03 4.07
N LEU A 120 3.85 1.92 3.84
CA LEU A 120 2.90 1.80 2.76
C LEU A 120 1.59 2.38 3.22
N ALA A 121 1.15 3.44 2.57
CA ALA A 121 -0.13 4.06 2.86
C ALA A 121 -1.28 3.19 2.34
N ASN A 122 -2.37 3.13 3.08
CA ASN A 122 -3.62 2.61 2.55
C ASN A 122 -4.08 3.51 1.42
N LEU A 123 -4.50 2.90 0.32
CA LEU A 123 -5.03 3.65 -0.81
C LEU A 123 -6.34 4.33 -0.39
N GLU A 124 -6.49 5.59 -0.76
CA GLU A 124 -7.70 6.35 -0.48
C GLU A 124 -8.89 5.74 -1.26
N PRO A 125 -9.98 5.33 -0.56
CA PRO A 125 -11.09 4.68 -1.21
C PRO A 125 -11.86 5.65 -2.11
N LEU A 126 -12.35 5.14 -3.25
CA LEU A 126 -13.13 5.94 -4.17
C LEU A 126 -14.49 6.32 -3.58
N SER A 127 -14.88 7.56 -3.82
CA SER A 127 -16.16 8.11 -3.41
C SER A 127 -16.59 9.25 -4.35
N ASP A 128 -17.75 9.83 -4.15
CA ASP A 128 -18.16 10.99 -4.94
C ASP A 128 -17.26 12.22 -4.71
N SER A 129 -16.58 12.30 -3.55
CA SER A 129 -15.58 13.33 -3.25
C SER A 129 -14.17 12.98 -3.74
N ILE A 130 -13.84 11.68 -3.80
CA ILE A 130 -12.55 11.15 -4.25
C ILE A 130 -12.78 10.40 -5.55
N ALA A 131 -12.79 11.15 -6.65
CA ALA A 131 -13.17 10.62 -7.95
C ALA A 131 -12.17 9.62 -8.52
N THR A 132 -10.87 9.73 -8.18
CA THR A 132 -9.81 8.88 -8.71
C THR A 132 -8.77 8.58 -7.64
N ASN A 133 -8.15 7.41 -7.73
CA ASN A 133 -6.96 7.05 -6.98
C ASN A 133 -5.94 6.37 -7.91
N TRP A 134 -4.78 5.97 -7.36
CA TRP A 134 -3.71 5.37 -8.16
C TRP A 134 -4.18 4.11 -8.93
N LEU A 135 -4.94 3.23 -8.30
CA LEU A 135 -5.44 2.00 -8.93
C LEU A 135 -6.46 2.32 -10.03
N SER A 136 -7.38 3.26 -9.79
CA SER A 136 -8.41 3.60 -10.77
C SER A 136 -7.84 4.22 -12.04
N VAL A 137 -6.64 4.83 -11.95
CA VAL A 137 -5.92 5.40 -13.08
C VAL A 137 -5.06 4.37 -13.80
N ASN A 138 -4.37 3.49 -13.06
CA ASN A 138 -3.36 2.60 -13.62
C ASN A 138 -3.84 1.15 -13.83
N ALA A 139 -4.91 0.74 -13.18
CA ALA A 139 -5.48 -0.61 -13.22
C ALA A 139 -7.01 -0.56 -13.11
N SER A 140 -7.66 0.21 -13.97
CA SER A 140 -9.12 0.36 -13.98
C SER A 140 -9.85 -0.94 -14.30
N ASP A 141 -9.26 -1.81 -15.09
CA ASP A 141 -9.73 -3.15 -15.38
C ASP A 141 -9.84 -4.01 -14.10
N LEU A 142 -8.86 -3.95 -13.22
CA LEU A 142 -8.93 -4.61 -11.93
C LEU A 142 -10.11 -4.12 -11.08
N TYR A 143 -10.38 -2.81 -11.08
CA TYR A 143 -11.56 -2.26 -10.39
C TYR A 143 -12.87 -2.81 -10.94
N ILE A 144 -13.03 -2.82 -12.27
CA ILE A 144 -14.26 -3.29 -12.93
C ILE A 144 -14.50 -4.75 -12.59
N TYR A 145 -13.51 -5.61 -12.82
CA TYR A 145 -13.70 -7.06 -12.61
C TYR A 145 -13.80 -7.45 -11.13
N MET A 146 -13.06 -6.78 -10.23
CA MET A 146 -13.21 -7.01 -8.79
C MET A 146 -14.59 -6.57 -8.29
N THR A 147 -15.09 -5.42 -8.73
CA THR A 147 -16.43 -4.94 -8.37
C THR A 147 -17.51 -5.87 -8.93
N ALA A 148 -17.38 -6.31 -10.18
CA ALA A 148 -18.28 -7.28 -10.80
C ALA A 148 -18.24 -8.64 -10.06
N LEU A 149 -17.06 -9.06 -9.58
CA LEU A 149 -16.91 -10.28 -8.78
C LEU A 149 -17.69 -10.18 -7.45
N GLU A 150 -17.58 -9.06 -6.75
CA GLU A 150 -18.36 -8.84 -5.51
C GLU A 150 -19.86 -8.78 -5.78
N ALA A 151 -20.28 -8.16 -6.89
CA ALA A 151 -21.66 -8.17 -7.33
C ALA A 151 -22.16 -9.59 -7.64
N SER A 152 -21.37 -10.40 -8.34
CA SER A 152 -21.70 -11.80 -8.67
C SER A 152 -21.80 -12.70 -7.43
N LYS A 153 -20.94 -12.48 -6.42
CA LYS A 153 -21.07 -13.14 -5.11
C LYS A 153 -22.39 -12.77 -4.43
N TRP A 154 -22.78 -11.49 -4.51
CA TRP A 154 -24.03 -11.00 -3.92
C TRP A 154 -25.27 -11.65 -4.55
N ILE A 155 -25.32 -11.77 -5.88
CA ILE A 155 -26.42 -12.41 -6.60
C ILE A 155 -26.33 -13.94 -6.59
N ARG A 156 -25.26 -14.51 -6.05
CA ARG A 156 -24.98 -15.96 -5.95
C ARG A 156 -24.88 -16.65 -7.32
N ASP A 157 -24.33 -15.96 -8.30
CA ASP A 157 -24.03 -16.52 -9.62
C ASP A 157 -22.67 -17.22 -9.60
N GLY A 158 -22.68 -18.53 -9.33
CA GLY A 158 -21.46 -19.34 -9.17
C GLY A 158 -20.58 -19.40 -10.42
N ASP A 159 -21.19 -19.45 -11.59
CA ASP A 159 -20.47 -19.56 -12.88
C ASP A 159 -19.74 -18.24 -13.17
N GLN A 160 -20.40 -17.11 -12.94
CA GLN A 160 -19.80 -15.80 -13.12
C GLN A 160 -18.72 -15.53 -12.08
N VAL A 161 -18.91 -15.95 -10.83
CA VAL A 161 -17.87 -15.88 -9.78
C VAL A 161 -16.62 -16.65 -10.18
N LEU A 162 -16.77 -17.88 -10.71
CA LEU A 162 -15.64 -18.68 -11.14
C LEU A 162 -14.88 -18.02 -12.30
N SER A 163 -15.62 -17.59 -13.33
CA SER A 163 -15.05 -16.90 -14.50
C SER A 163 -14.30 -15.64 -14.12
N LEU A 164 -14.92 -14.75 -13.32
CA LEU A 164 -14.31 -13.50 -12.86
C LEU A 164 -13.09 -13.74 -11.97
N SER A 165 -13.12 -14.75 -11.10
CA SER A 165 -11.96 -15.08 -10.27
C SER A 165 -10.75 -15.48 -11.09
N GLN A 166 -10.95 -16.22 -12.19
CA GLN A 166 -9.87 -16.58 -13.12
C GLN A 166 -9.31 -15.38 -13.88
N MET A 167 -10.17 -14.40 -14.20
CA MET A 167 -9.75 -13.16 -14.87
C MET A 167 -8.99 -12.21 -13.95
N VAL A 168 -9.39 -12.13 -12.69
CA VAL A 168 -8.82 -11.20 -11.70
C VAL A 168 -7.41 -11.61 -11.27
N ALA A 169 -7.14 -12.90 -11.11
CA ALA A 169 -5.84 -13.39 -10.63
C ALA A 169 -4.64 -12.86 -11.45
N PRO A 170 -4.60 -12.96 -12.79
CA PRO A 170 -3.49 -12.43 -13.57
C PRO A 170 -3.40 -10.89 -13.56
N LEU A 171 -4.50 -10.18 -13.30
CA LEU A 171 -4.49 -8.73 -13.17
C LEU A 171 -3.75 -8.28 -11.90
N PHE A 172 -3.92 -8.97 -10.78
CA PHE A 172 -3.11 -8.71 -9.58
C PHE A 172 -1.62 -8.85 -9.87
N ASP A 173 -1.21 -9.88 -10.60
CA ASP A 173 0.20 -10.08 -10.95
C ASP A 173 0.71 -9.01 -11.92
N SER A 174 -0.12 -8.57 -12.86
CA SER A 174 0.18 -7.46 -13.76
C SER A 174 0.43 -6.15 -12.99
N VAL A 175 -0.44 -5.81 -12.05
CA VAL A 175 -0.31 -4.60 -11.21
C VAL A 175 0.93 -4.67 -10.33
N ARG A 176 1.22 -5.82 -9.72
CA ARG A 176 2.47 -6.05 -8.95
C ARG A 176 3.72 -5.89 -9.84
N ALA A 177 3.66 -6.38 -11.08
CA ALA A 177 4.76 -6.23 -12.03
C ALA A 177 4.96 -4.77 -12.46
N LEU A 178 3.88 -4.01 -12.65
CA LEU A 178 3.92 -2.59 -12.98
C LEU A 178 4.62 -1.79 -11.87
N SER A 179 4.23 -2.00 -10.62
CA SER A 179 4.85 -1.38 -9.46
C SER A 179 6.34 -1.70 -9.35
N LYS A 180 6.73 -2.97 -9.54
CA LYS A 180 8.14 -3.38 -9.52
C LYS A 180 8.98 -2.71 -10.62
N ARG A 181 8.42 -2.49 -11.80
CA ARG A 181 9.12 -1.80 -12.90
C ARG A 181 9.36 -0.33 -12.56
N ARG A 182 8.39 0.37 -11.98
CA ARG A 182 8.53 1.77 -11.57
C ARG A 182 9.53 1.95 -10.43
N ALA A 183 9.59 1.00 -9.51
CA ALA A 183 10.51 1.03 -8.38
C ALA A 183 11.99 0.78 -8.75
N LYS A 184 12.28 0.23 -9.94
CA LYS A 184 13.63 0.12 -10.47
C LYS A 184 13.93 1.34 -11.32
N PRO A 185 14.80 2.28 -10.89
CA PRO A 185 15.35 3.27 -11.81
C PRO A 185 16.00 2.50 -12.95
N ASP A 186 15.69 2.90 -14.18
CA ASP A 186 16.24 2.29 -15.38
C ASP A 186 17.77 2.44 -15.29
N ARG A 187 18.46 1.43 -14.77
CA ARG A 187 19.91 1.32 -14.83
C ARG A 187 20.29 0.89 -16.25
N GLY A 188 19.84 1.64 -17.23
CA GLY A 188 20.24 1.57 -18.61
C GLY A 188 21.66 2.10 -18.83
N GLY A 189 22.56 1.74 -17.95
CA GLY A 189 23.99 1.84 -18.20
C GLY A 189 24.45 0.52 -18.77
N LEU A 190 24.57 0.41 -20.09
CA LEU A 190 25.40 -0.59 -20.73
C LEU A 190 26.78 -0.53 -20.08
N GLN A 191 27.05 -1.43 -19.11
CA GLN A 191 28.42 -1.70 -18.69
C GLN A 191 29.08 -2.45 -19.85
N VAL A 192 29.65 -1.69 -20.78
CA VAL A 192 30.61 -2.23 -21.74
C VAL A 192 31.85 -2.63 -20.94
N ARG A 193 31.96 -3.92 -20.59
CA ARG A 193 33.22 -4.50 -20.14
C ARG A 193 34.15 -4.46 -21.33
N LEU A 194 34.99 -3.45 -21.40
CA LEU A 194 36.19 -3.47 -22.26
C LEU A 194 37.06 -4.64 -21.78
N ARG A 195 37.03 -5.72 -22.51
CA ARG A 195 37.92 -6.84 -22.34
C ARG A 195 39.28 -6.34 -22.86
N ASN A 196 40.23 -6.09 -21.94
CA ASN A 196 41.61 -5.81 -22.33
C ASN A 196 42.14 -6.96 -23.18
N ILE A 197 42.24 -6.74 -24.46
CA ILE A 197 43.04 -7.57 -25.36
C ILE A 197 44.47 -7.02 -25.20
N LEU A 198 45.27 -7.68 -24.38
CA LEU A 198 46.72 -7.52 -24.41
C LEU A 198 47.24 -8.33 -25.60
N ILE A 199 47.90 -7.65 -26.54
CA ILE A 199 48.77 -8.19 -27.56
C ILE A 199 50.17 -8.31 -26.97
#